data_5109946c1c227f09defa76fc35d18a0f
#
_entry.id   5109946c1c227f09defa76fc35d18a0f
#
_cell.length_a   1.000
_cell.length_b   1.000
_cell.length_c   1.000
_cell.angle_alpha   90.00
_cell.angle_beta   90.00
_cell.angle_gamma   90.00
#
_symmetry.space_group_name_H-M   'P 1'
#
loop_
_entity.id
_entity.type
_entity.pdbx_description
1 polymer ?
#
loop_
_entity_poly.entity_id
_entity_poly.type
_entity_poly.pdbx_seq_one_letter_code
_entity_poly.pdbx_strand_id
1 'polypeptide(L)'
;DNSGLPSKLYDKNSTIIHINPTGRYVNHSSLHDSGLTGRKLIVDSFGGYAPIGGGAQSSKDYTKVDRSGLYAARWIAKHIVASGLAKKAIVQISYAIGVARPTSVAVDTMGTYTKHNDDILSAFVMENFPLTPRWITQKFNLDKPSATTFLYADVAARGQVGQPDYPWEKLDELDKFKNI
;
A
#
# COMPACT_ATOMS: atom_id res chain seq x y z
N ASP A 1 16.13 6.72 -26.56
CA ASP A 1 15.57 5.86 -25.53
C ASP A 1 14.29 6.51 -24.99
N ASN A 2 13.15 5.86 -25.21
CA ASN A 2 11.83 6.34 -24.78
C ASN A 2 11.37 5.65 -23.46
N SER A 3 12.29 5.00 -22.73
CA SER A 3 11.95 4.27 -21.51
C SER A 3 11.56 5.15 -20.33
N GLY A 4 11.87 6.44 -20.37
CA GLY A 4 11.71 7.38 -19.25
C GLY A 4 12.64 7.11 -18.06
N LEU A 5 13.57 6.16 -18.19
CA LEU A 5 14.55 5.88 -17.14
C LEU A 5 15.64 6.95 -17.11
N PRO A 6 16.10 7.37 -15.91
CA PRO A 6 17.28 8.22 -15.80
C PRO A 6 18.49 7.55 -16.47
N SER A 7 19.24 8.31 -17.28
CA SER A 7 20.38 7.80 -18.06
C SER A 7 21.44 7.08 -17.21
N LYS A 8 21.58 7.48 -15.94
CA LYS A 8 22.48 6.84 -14.98
C LYS A 8 22.04 5.45 -14.50
N LEU A 9 20.78 5.08 -14.73
CA LEU A 9 20.24 3.75 -14.39
C LEU A 9 20.20 2.80 -15.58
N TYR A 10 20.55 3.27 -16.78
CA TYR A 10 20.55 2.50 -18.00
C TYR A 10 21.93 2.58 -18.68
N ASP A 11 22.64 1.48 -18.71
CA ASP A 11 23.86 1.33 -19.50
C ASP A 11 23.57 0.42 -20.68
N LYS A 12 23.65 1.01 -21.87
CA LYS A 12 23.38 0.31 -23.14
C LYS A 12 24.26 -0.91 -23.37
N ASN A 13 25.48 -0.93 -22.80
CA ASN A 13 26.45 -1.99 -23.04
C ASN A 13 26.32 -3.16 -22.05
N SER A 14 25.79 -2.90 -20.85
CA SER A 14 25.66 -3.91 -19.79
C SER A 14 24.23 -4.31 -19.48
N THR A 15 23.22 -3.53 -19.94
CA THR A 15 21.82 -3.85 -19.71
C THR A 15 21.36 -5.00 -20.61
N ILE A 16 20.93 -6.09 -20.02
CA ILE A 16 20.30 -7.20 -20.75
C ILE A 16 18.83 -6.89 -20.93
N ILE A 17 18.39 -6.85 -22.19
CA ILE A 17 17.00 -6.58 -22.56
C ILE A 17 16.35 -7.89 -23.04
N HIS A 18 15.32 -8.32 -22.35
CA HIS A 18 14.52 -9.48 -22.78
C HIS A 18 13.25 -8.99 -23.46
N ILE A 19 13.07 -9.34 -24.72
CA ILE A 19 11.87 -9.03 -25.51
C ILE A 19 11.24 -10.35 -25.94
N ASN A 20 10.06 -10.68 -25.42
CA ASN A 20 9.37 -11.94 -25.70
C ASN A 20 10.32 -13.15 -25.67
N PRO A 21 11.04 -13.42 -24.55
CA PRO A 21 12.09 -14.43 -24.50
C PRO A 21 11.60 -15.86 -24.78
N THR A 22 10.30 -16.11 -24.66
CA THR A 22 9.64 -17.37 -25.02
C THR A 22 9.26 -17.44 -26.50
N GLY A 23 9.56 -16.40 -27.29
CA GLY A 23 9.23 -16.31 -28.71
C GLY A 23 7.89 -15.61 -28.98
N ARG A 24 7.44 -15.76 -30.21
CA ARG A 24 6.20 -15.09 -30.69
C ARG A 24 4.97 -15.63 -29.98
N TYR A 25 4.23 -14.72 -29.34
CA TYR A 25 2.92 -15.01 -28.73
C TYR A 25 1.82 -14.78 -29.78
N VAL A 26 1.23 -15.85 -30.30
CA VAL A 26 0.26 -15.81 -31.41
C VAL A 26 -1.17 -15.89 -30.91
N ASN A 27 -1.43 -16.78 -29.95
CA ASN A 27 -2.76 -17.01 -29.40
C ASN A 27 -2.90 -16.27 -28.08
N HIS A 28 -3.58 -15.15 -28.08
CA HIS A 28 -3.82 -14.30 -26.91
C HIS A 28 -5.33 -14.21 -26.66
N SER A 29 -5.86 -15.15 -25.96
CA SER A 29 -7.27 -15.19 -25.59
C SER A 29 -7.46 -15.84 -24.24
N SER A 30 -8.68 -15.84 -23.74
CA SER A 30 -9.07 -16.54 -22.52
C SER A 30 -8.77 -18.06 -22.55
N LEU A 31 -8.49 -18.62 -23.72
CA LEU A 31 -8.05 -20.02 -23.86
C LEU A 31 -6.61 -20.25 -23.38
N HIS A 32 -5.78 -19.21 -23.38
CA HIS A 32 -4.37 -19.31 -23.01
C HIS A 32 -4.08 -18.78 -21.61
N ASP A 33 -4.61 -17.61 -21.27
CA ASP A 33 -4.41 -16.99 -19.97
C ASP A 33 -5.60 -16.09 -19.62
N SER A 34 -6.44 -16.57 -18.74
CA SER A 34 -7.55 -15.81 -18.19
C SER A 34 -7.16 -15.11 -16.91
N GLY A 35 -7.41 -13.81 -16.83
CA GLY A 35 -7.25 -13.02 -15.62
C GLY A 35 -8.48 -13.09 -14.72
N LEU A 36 -8.26 -12.99 -13.43
CA LEU A 36 -9.30 -12.80 -12.41
C LEU A 36 -8.95 -11.58 -11.56
N THR A 37 -10.00 -10.88 -11.08
CA THR A 37 -9.82 -9.75 -10.14
C THR A 37 -9.09 -10.19 -8.89
N GLY A 38 -8.05 -9.45 -8.48
CA GLY A 38 -7.29 -9.70 -7.27
C GLY A 38 -6.24 -10.81 -7.35
N ARG A 39 -5.87 -11.27 -8.54
CA ARG A 39 -4.80 -12.26 -8.73
C ARG A 39 -3.41 -11.66 -9.01
N LYS A 40 -3.27 -10.36 -8.95
CA LYS A 40 -2.00 -9.63 -9.15
C LYS A 40 -1.73 -8.72 -7.93
N LEU A 41 -1.72 -9.29 -6.74
CA LEU A 41 -1.63 -8.56 -5.47
C LEU A 41 -0.38 -7.68 -5.37
N ILE A 42 0.74 -8.20 -5.79
CA ILE A 42 2.03 -7.48 -5.80
C ILE A 42 1.93 -6.27 -6.72
N VAL A 43 1.40 -6.44 -7.93
CA VAL A 43 1.22 -5.36 -8.93
C VAL A 43 0.21 -4.32 -8.42
N ASP A 44 -0.87 -4.77 -7.80
CA ASP A 44 -1.95 -3.91 -7.28
C ASP A 44 -1.52 -3.04 -6.08
N SER A 45 -0.39 -3.35 -5.45
CA SER A 45 0.09 -2.69 -4.22
C SER A 45 1.45 -2.03 -4.45
N PHE A 46 2.54 -2.66 -4.02
CA PHE A 46 3.87 -2.04 -3.93
C PHE A 46 4.89 -2.63 -4.90
N GLY A 47 4.48 -3.49 -5.83
CA GLY A 47 5.39 -4.26 -6.65
C GLY A 47 6.26 -5.18 -5.78
N GLY A 48 7.53 -5.33 -6.11
CA GLY A 48 8.50 -6.06 -5.28
C GLY A 48 9.17 -5.21 -4.21
N TYR A 49 8.73 -3.97 -3.98
CA TYR A 49 9.43 -3.03 -3.10
C TYR A 49 9.16 -3.29 -1.61
N ALA A 50 7.96 -3.66 -1.25
CA ALA A 50 7.56 -3.90 0.15
C ALA A 50 6.77 -5.21 0.28
N PRO A 51 6.85 -5.88 1.43
CA PRO A 51 5.99 -7.01 1.76
C PRO A 51 4.50 -6.65 1.73
N ILE A 52 3.67 -7.63 1.40
CA ILE A 52 2.21 -7.52 1.47
C ILE A 52 1.63 -8.68 2.29
N GLY A 53 0.41 -8.49 2.80
CA GLY A 53 -0.28 -9.50 3.60
C GLY A 53 -0.83 -10.71 2.82
N GLY A 54 -0.77 -10.67 1.48
CA GLY A 54 -1.24 -11.76 0.61
C GLY A 54 -2.75 -11.78 0.37
N GLY A 55 -3.53 -10.91 1.00
CA GLY A 55 -4.98 -10.82 0.81
C GLY A 55 -5.39 -10.03 -0.43
N ALA A 56 -6.35 -10.55 -1.20
CA ALA A 56 -6.91 -9.87 -2.36
C ALA A 56 -7.53 -8.52 -1.96
N GLN A 57 -7.47 -7.54 -2.87
CA GLN A 57 -7.91 -6.16 -2.65
C GLN A 57 -9.24 -5.88 -3.36
N SER A 58 -9.21 -5.71 -4.68
CA SER A 58 -10.38 -5.27 -5.45
C SER A 58 -11.54 -6.27 -5.49
N SER A 59 -11.29 -7.55 -5.21
CA SER A 59 -12.32 -8.58 -5.09
C SER A 59 -13.02 -8.62 -3.72
N LYS A 60 -12.61 -7.77 -2.77
CA LYS A 60 -13.16 -7.67 -1.42
C LYS A 60 -13.82 -6.31 -1.20
N ASP A 61 -14.88 -6.29 -0.40
CA ASP A 61 -15.43 -5.04 0.10
C ASP A 61 -14.59 -4.49 1.28
N TYR A 62 -14.91 -3.27 1.71
CA TYR A 62 -14.17 -2.54 2.75
C TYR A 62 -14.23 -3.19 4.15
N THR A 63 -15.14 -4.13 4.39
CA THR A 63 -15.27 -4.80 5.69
C THR A 63 -14.15 -5.81 5.93
N LYS A 64 -13.42 -6.20 4.88
CA LYS A 64 -12.29 -7.14 4.97
C LYS A 64 -11.00 -6.38 5.25
N VAL A 65 -10.34 -6.73 6.34
CA VAL A 65 -9.11 -6.05 6.80
C VAL A 65 -7.94 -6.24 5.84
N ASP A 66 -7.92 -7.28 5.03
CA ASP A 66 -6.95 -7.41 3.93
C ASP A 66 -6.92 -6.16 3.05
N ARG A 67 -8.09 -5.55 2.82
CA ARG A 67 -8.22 -4.32 2.04
C ARG A 67 -8.10 -3.09 2.93
N SER A 68 -8.97 -2.93 3.92
CA SER A 68 -9.01 -1.74 4.76
C SER A 68 -7.75 -1.58 5.61
N GLY A 69 -7.19 -2.66 6.12
CA GLY A 69 -5.95 -2.65 6.89
C GLY A 69 -4.73 -2.24 6.06
N LEU A 70 -4.68 -2.64 4.78
CA LEU A 70 -3.63 -2.16 3.85
C LEU A 70 -3.69 -0.64 3.68
N TYR A 71 -4.89 -0.07 3.55
CA TYR A 71 -5.04 1.39 3.43
C TYR A 71 -4.59 2.11 4.71
N ALA A 72 -4.93 1.56 5.89
CA ALA A 72 -4.48 2.12 7.16
C ALA A 72 -2.96 2.02 7.32
N ALA A 73 -2.36 0.88 7.00
CA ALA A 73 -0.91 0.71 7.05
C ALA A 73 -0.18 1.66 6.09
N ARG A 74 -0.70 1.84 4.87
CA ARG A 74 -0.20 2.82 3.91
C ARG A 74 -0.27 4.25 4.44
N TRP A 75 -1.40 4.63 5.02
CA TRP A 75 -1.61 5.96 5.58
C TRP A 75 -0.61 6.25 6.71
N ILE A 76 -0.41 5.31 7.63
CA ILE A 76 0.57 5.42 8.72
C ILE A 76 1.98 5.56 8.17
N ALA A 77 2.40 4.68 7.26
CA ALA A 77 3.73 4.72 6.65
C ALA A 77 4.02 6.08 5.99
N LYS A 78 3.04 6.65 5.30
CA LYS A 78 3.17 7.99 4.71
C LYS A 78 3.37 9.08 5.75
N HIS A 79 2.63 9.03 6.87
CA HIS A 79 2.78 10.01 7.94
C HIS A 79 4.15 9.93 8.60
N ILE A 80 4.66 8.73 8.87
CA ILE A 80 6.00 8.52 9.44
C ILE A 80 7.07 9.15 8.54
N VAL A 81 6.99 8.92 7.24
CA VAL A 81 7.97 9.48 6.29
C VAL A 81 7.80 10.98 6.13
N ALA A 82 6.57 11.47 5.97
CA ALA A 82 6.30 12.89 5.74
C ALA A 82 6.57 13.77 6.96
N SER A 83 6.47 13.22 8.18
CA SER A 83 6.86 13.92 9.42
C SER A 83 8.36 13.98 9.63
N GLY A 84 9.17 13.29 8.83
CA GLY A 84 10.62 13.24 8.97
C GLY A 84 11.10 12.25 10.03
N LEU A 85 10.24 11.42 10.60
CA LEU A 85 10.60 10.40 11.59
C LEU A 85 11.45 9.28 10.99
N ALA A 86 11.30 9.00 9.69
CA ALA A 86 12.14 8.07 8.96
C ALA A 86 12.20 8.44 7.47
N LYS A 87 13.18 7.92 6.75
CA LYS A 87 13.26 8.06 5.27
C LYS A 87 12.43 7.00 4.54
N LYS A 88 12.19 5.86 5.20
CA LYS A 88 11.40 4.73 4.71
C LYS A 88 10.60 4.16 5.87
N ALA A 89 9.44 3.59 5.58
CA ALA A 89 8.65 2.89 6.56
C ALA A 89 7.83 1.76 5.92
N ILE A 90 7.89 0.58 6.52
CA ILE A 90 6.95 -0.52 6.30
C ILE A 90 6.11 -0.62 7.56
N VAL A 91 4.80 -0.74 7.40
CA VAL A 91 3.87 -0.89 8.53
C VAL A 91 3.08 -2.17 8.36
N GLN A 92 3.12 -3.01 9.37
CA GLN A 92 2.32 -4.23 9.46
C GLN A 92 1.29 -4.07 10.57
N ILE A 93 0.03 -4.40 10.28
CA ILE A 93 -1.05 -4.44 11.25
C ILE A 93 -1.61 -5.86 11.25
N SER A 94 -1.63 -6.52 12.41
CA SER A 94 -2.12 -7.88 12.57
C SER A 94 -3.47 -7.90 13.24
N TYR A 95 -4.39 -8.73 12.74
CA TYR A 95 -5.74 -8.90 13.29
C TYR A 95 -6.04 -10.36 13.59
N ALA A 96 -6.85 -10.58 14.62
CA ALA A 96 -7.45 -11.89 14.91
C ALA A 96 -8.95 -11.84 14.58
N ILE A 97 -9.47 -12.87 13.92
CA ILE A 97 -10.90 -12.96 13.60
C ILE A 97 -11.73 -12.92 14.88
N GLY A 98 -12.77 -12.07 14.89
CA GLY A 98 -13.62 -11.86 16.06
C GLY A 98 -13.09 -10.85 17.08
N VAL A 99 -11.89 -10.32 16.90
CA VAL A 99 -11.29 -9.27 17.74
C VAL A 99 -11.20 -7.97 16.96
N ALA A 100 -11.89 -6.93 17.44
CA ALA A 100 -12.00 -5.66 16.70
C ALA A 100 -10.69 -4.86 16.68
N ARG A 101 -9.91 -4.87 17.77
CA ARG A 101 -8.62 -4.18 17.84
C ARG A 101 -7.54 -5.02 17.17
N PRO A 102 -6.55 -4.39 16.54
CA PRO A 102 -5.39 -5.13 16.06
C PRO A 102 -4.69 -5.84 17.22
N THR A 103 -4.14 -7.01 16.96
CA THR A 103 -3.35 -7.77 17.93
C THR A 103 -1.93 -7.23 18.04
N SER A 104 -1.41 -6.64 16.96
CA SER A 104 -0.12 -5.96 16.96
C SER A 104 -0.03 -4.94 15.82
N VAL A 105 0.84 -3.97 16.02
CA VAL A 105 1.35 -3.06 14.98
C VAL A 105 2.86 -3.15 15.02
N ALA A 106 3.48 -3.31 13.87
CA ALA A 106 4.92 -3.27 13.71
C ALA A 106 5.30 -2.22 12.66
N VAL A 107 6.23 -1.36 13.00
CA VAL A 107 6.87 -0.41 12.10
C VAL A 107 8.30 -0.86 11.87
N ASP A 108 8.72 -0.95 10.62
CA ASP A 108 10.11 -1.17 10.22
C ASP A 108 10.55 -0.01 9.33
N THR A 109 11.48 0.78 9.83
CA THR A 109 12.05 1.91 9.10
C THR A 109 13.27 1.52 8.27
N MET A 110 13.62 0.25 8.22
CA MET A 110 14.84 -0.26 7.57
C MET A 110 16.11 0.48 8.09
N GLY A 111 16.14 0.80 9.38
CA GLY A 111 17.23 1.52 10.02
C GLY A 111 17.34 3.00 9.61
N THR A 112 16.32 3.58 8.99
CA THR A 112 16.32 4.98 8.54
C THR A 112 15.62 5.95 9.49
N TYR A 113 15.24 5.51 10.68
CA TYR A 113 14.66 6.39 11.71
C TYR A 113 15.62 7.52 12.09
N THR A 114 15.05 8.64 12.53
CA THR A 114 15.83 9.84 12.91
C THR A 114 15.95 9.98 14.43
N LYS A 115 14.84 10.09 15.12
CA LYS A 115 14.77 10.40 16.55
C LYS A 115 14.25 9.22 17.39
N HIS A 116 13.26 8.50 16.87
CA HIS A 116 12.58 7.41 17.56
C HIS A 116 12.78 6.11 16.79
N ASN A 117 13.14 5.04 17.48
CA ASN A 117 13.32 3.72 16.89
C ASN A 117 11.97 3.07 16.52
N ASP A 118 12.03 1.93 15.86
CA ASP A 118 10.87 1.22 15.35
C ASP A 118 9.89 0.78 16.45
N ASP A 119 10.41 0.42 17.64
CA ASP A 119 9.57 0.03 18.77
C ASP A 119 8.74 1.20 19.30
N ILE A 120 9.36 2.37 19.44
CA ILE A 120 8.68 3.61 19.88
C ILE A 120 7.62 4.01 18.85
N LEU A 121 7.94 3.95 17.54
CA LEU A 121 6.98 4.26 16.50
C LEU A 121 5.82 3.26 16.48
N SER A 122 6.08 1.99 16.68
CA SER A 122 5.06 0.93 16.75
C SER A 122 4.11 1.15 17.94
N ALA A 123 4.67 1.43 19.12
CA ALA A 123 3.90 1.74 20.33
C ALA A 123 3.05 3.01 20.15
N PHE A 124 3.63 4.08 19.62
CA PHE A 124 2.91 5.32 19.33
C PHE A 124 1.71 5.08 18.43
N VAL A 125 1.87 4.32 17.34
CA VAL A 125 0.78 4.02 16.41
C VAL A 125 -0.31 3.22 17.11
N MET A 126 0.06 2.20 17.88
CA MET A 126 -0.89 1.33 18.58
C MET A 126 -1.70 2.09 19.65
N GLU A 127 -1.09 3.07 20.32
CA GLU A 127 -1.73 3.86 21.38
C GLU A 127 -2.62 4.98 20.83
N ASN A 128 -2.20 5.62 19.75
CA ASN A 128 -2.85 6.83 19.25
C ASN A 128 -3.91 6.60 18.19
N PHE A 129 -3.96 5.42 17.56
CA PHE A 129 -4.92 5.09 16.51
C PHE A 129 -5.66 3.79 16.84
N PRO A 130 -6.99 3.81 16.90
CA PRO A 130 -7.78 2.62 17.23
C PRO A 130 -7.59 1.46 16.26
N LEU A 131 -7.40 1.77 14.98
CA LEU A 131 -7.16 0.82 13.87
C LEU A 131 -8.18 -0.33 13.80
N THR A 132 -9.34 -0.17 14.43
CA THR A 132 -10.43 -1.14 14.30
C THR A 132 -11.02 -1.06 12.88
N PRO A 133 -11.58 -2.15 12.32
CA PRO A 133 -12.19 -2.11 10.98
C PRO A 133 -13.23 -0.99 10.85
N ARG A 134 -14.02 -0.75 11.89
CA ARG A 134 -15.01 0.35 11.92
C ARG A 134 -14.33 1.73 11.85
N TRP A 135 -13.27 1.93 12.64
CA TRP A 135 -12.54 3.19 12.64
C TRP A 135 -11.92 3.46 11.25
N ILE A 136 -11.29 2.45 10.63
CA ILE A 136 -10.70 2.58 9.30
C ILE A 136 -11.77 2.94 8.27
N THR A 137 -12.92 2.26 8.31
CA THR A 137 -14.06 2.55 7.43
C THR A 137 -14.51 4.01 7.56
N GLN A 138 -14.67 4.50 8.78
CA GLN A 138 -15.08 5.88 9.05
C GLN A 138 -13.99 6.90 8.68
N LYS A 139 -12.73 6.62 9.01
CA LYS A 139 -11.58 7.51 8.72
C LYS A 139 -11.44 7.78 7.24
N PHE A 140 -11.62 6.79 6.40
CA PHE A 140 -11.46 6.91 4.96
C PHE A 140 -12.78 6.95 4.18
N ASN A 141 -13.93 6.98 4.86
CA ASN A 141 -15.27 6.95 4.25
C ASN A 141 -15.44 5.78 3.27
N LEU A 142 -14.93 4.59 3.63
CA LEU A 142 -14.92 3.43 2.74
C LEU A 142 -16.33 2.92 2.40
N ASP A 143 -17.31 3.18 3.26
CA ASP A 143 -18.72 2.86 3.06
C ASP A 143 -19.48 3.90 2.22
N LYS A 144 -18.82 5.02 1.88
CA LYS A 144 -19.44 6.16 1.16
C LYS A 144 -18.58 6.64 -0.01
N PRO A 145 -18.23 5.73 -0.95
CA PRO A 145 -17.47 6.14 -2.12
C PRO A 145 -18.28 7.13 -2.96
N SER A 146 -17.61 8.13 -3.52
CA SER A 146 -18.24 9.15 -4.37
C SER A 146 -17.25 9.67 -5.41
N ALA A 147 -17.75 10.24 -6.49
CA ALA A 147 -16.93 10.82 -7.54
C ALA A 147 -16.02 11.98 -7.06
N THR A 148 -16.34 12.59 -5.91
CA THR A 148 -15.53 13.66 -5.30
C THR A 148 -14.44 13.16 -4.36
N THR A 149 -14.45 11.89 -4.00
CA THR A 149 -13.47 11.27 -3.12
C THR A 149 -12.72 10.14 -3.81
N PHE A 150 -13.37 9.01 -4.02
CA PHE A 150 -12.86 7.87 -4.79
C PHE A 150 -14.02 6.96 -5.19
N LEU A 151 -13.85 6.22 -6.29
CA LEU A 151 -14.71 5.11 -6.65
C LEU A 151 -13.91 3.82 -6.64
N TYR A 152 -14.48 2.72 -6.18
CA TYR A 152 -13.81 1.42 -6.16
C TYR A 152 -13.41 0.92 -7.56
N ALA A 153 -14.15 1.33 -8.60
CA ALA A 153 -13.79 1.05 -9.98
C ALA A 153 -12.47 1.74 -10.37
N ASP A 154 -12.29 3.01 -9.94
CA ASP A 154 -11.05 3.75 -10.19
C ASP A 154 -9.87 3.16 -9.44
N VAL A 155 -10.09 2.74 -8.18
CA VAL A 155 -9.06 2.05 -7.39
C VAL A 155 -8.64 0.75 -8.06
N ALA A 156 -9.58 0.00 -8.62
CA ALA A 156 -9.26 -1.23 -9.34
C ALA A 156 -8.48 -0.96 -10.65
N ALA A 157 -8.76 0.14 -11.33
CA ALA A 157 -8.13 0.50 -12.60
C ALA A 157 -6.77 1.22 -12.42
N ARG A 158 -6.63 2.05 -11.39
CA ARG A 158 -5.48 2.93 -11.17
C ARG A 158 -4.49 2.42 -10.12
N GLY A 159 -4.81 1.31 -9.44
CA GLY A 159 -4.04 0.75 -8.33
C GLY A 159 -4.55 1.17 -6.96
N GLN A 160 -4.21 0.37 -5.96
CA GLN A 160 -4.73 0.50 -4.59
C GLN A 160 -4.13 1.68 -3.82
N VAL A 161 -2.94 2.11 -4.21
CA VAL A 161 -2.13 3.14 -3.52
C VAL A 161 -1.48 4.10 -4.52
N GLY A 162 -0.97 5.23 -4.02
CA GLY A 162 -0.18 6.18 -4.82
C GLY A 162 -0.98 7.27 -5.52
N GLN A 163 -2.31 7.24 -5.48
CA GLN A 163 -3.14 8.29 -6.07
C GLN A 163 -3.44 9.37 -5.02
N PRO A 164 -3.03 10.63 -5.23
CA PRO A 164 -3.11 11.67 -4.20
C PRO A 164 -4.53 12.07 -3.79
N ASP A 165 -5.53 11.72 -4.59
CA ASP A 165 -6.95 11.94 -4.31
C ASP A 165 -7.55 10.93 -3.33
N TYR A 166 -6.94 9.75 -3.16
CA TYR A 166 -7.48 8.75 -2.23
C TYR A 166 -7.37 9.19 -0.77
N PRO A 167 -8.39 8.91 0.07
CA PRO A 167 -8.39 9.29 1.48
C PRO A 167 -7.17 8.77 2.26
N TRP A 168 -6.73 7.55 2.00
CA TRP A 168 -5.57 6.95 2.66
C TRP A 168 -4.21 7.44 2.14
N GLU A 169 -4.21 8.33 1.16
CA GLU A 169 -3.01 9.03 0.69
C GLU A 169 -2.88 10.45 1.28
N LYS A 170 -3.87 10.93 2.04
CA LYS A 170 -3.83 12.24 2.68
C LYS A 170 -2.91 12.26 3.90
N LEU A 171 -2.36 13.43 4.22
CA LEU A 171 -1.49 13.68 5.37
C LEU A 171 -2.25 14.51 6.44
N ASP A 172 -3.44 14.08 6.79
CA ASP A 172 -4.41 14.82 7.58
C ASP A 172 -4.17 14.77 9.11
N GLU A 173 -3.25 13.92 9.57
CA GLU A 173 -2.83 13.82 10.98
C GLU A 173 -1.31 14.08 11.15
N LEU A 174 -0.70 14.79 10.20
CA LEU A 174 0.76 14.97 10.16
C LEU A 174 1.31 15.62 11.44
N ASP A 175 0.58 16.55 12.02
CA ASP A 175 1.02 17.25 13.24
C ASP A 175 1.09 16.29 14.45
N LYS A 176 0.23 15.28 14.51
CA LYS A 176 0.28 14.26 15.56
C LYS A 176 1.60 13.46 15.51
N PHE A 177 2.09 13.16 14.31
CA PHE A 177 3.37 12.47 14.10
C PHE A 177 4.59 13.38 14.30
N LYS A 178 4.47 14.69 14.11
CA LYS A 178 5.57 15.63 14.39
C LYS A 178 5.80 15.86 15.87
N ASN A 179 4.79 15.63 16.69
CA ASN A 179 4.80 15.92 18.12
C ASN A 179 5.13 14.71 19.00
N ILE A 180 5.74 13.67 18.41
CA ILE A 180 6.26 12.52 19.15
C ILE A 180 7.56 12.90 19.87
#